data_caa8738d9084904dccabd50d6d843f63
#
_entry.id   caa8738d9084904dccabd50d6d843f63
#
_cell.length_a   1.000
_cell.length_b   1.000
_cell.length_c   1.000
_cell.angle_alpha   90.00
_cell.angle_beta   90.00
_cell.angle_gamma   90.00
#
_symmetry.space_group_name_H-M   'P 1'
#
loop_
_entity.id
_entity.type
_entity.pdbx_description
1 polymer ?
#
loop_
_entity_poly.entity_id
_entity_poly.type
_entity_poly.pdbx_seq_one_letter_code
_entity_poly.pdbx_strand_id
1 'polypeptide(L)'
;MKNNIFSLLVTLSLLSSLSAEAAEDEKPLAISTQSLASLLIKSTHSSPATVISLNHSTLSAQINGLALKVSAETGDHVKKGKLLVEIDCRDYDIAHKQARSALRASNINIQHTKKQFVRNQRLLKNNTIPRSLYEQTEAAYLTAQASIEPQRYAQQSAALAQTRCKIYAPFTGQITQRMVQKGQLLAAGTPLFKLLQTGRVELQAELSIAEVADARKAPSLKFTSGDSTYTANIRAVIQQVNTSTRTQEVRLKVNAKAKLAVGLSGRLQWKDTTGQLPPEYLMRRDGSLGVMIVKANKAYFHPLPNAIEGQAVSTHLAANTLIIEKNRYRVKQGQAVSIENNESVN
;
A
#
# COMPACT_ATOMS: atom_id res chain seq x y z
N MET A 1 66.31 62.79 -55.68
CA MET A 1 67.37 63.61 -55.00
C MET A 1 67.71 62.85 -53.76
N LYS A 2 68.90 62.26 -53.75
CA LYS A 2 69.95 62.38 -52.76
C LYS A 2 69.56 61.91 -51.35
N ASN A 3 70.24 61.09 -50.58
CA ASN A 3 71.54 60.42 -50.54
C ASN A 3 71.52 59.52 -49.34
N ASN A 4 72.01 58.27 -49.45
CA ASN A 4 73.25 57.80 -48.83
C ASN A 4 73.35 58.03 -47.32
N ILE A 5 73.78 57.14 -46.41
CA ILE A 5 75.00 56.34 -46.39
C ILE A 5 75.08 55.52 -45.11
N PHE A 6 75.64 54.28 -45.17
CA PHE A 6 76.58 53.63 -44.26
C PHE A 6 76.16 53.10 -42.89
N SER A 7 76.10 51.81 -42.78
CA SER A 7 77.12 50.93 -42.16
C SER A 7 77.30 51.06 -40.63
N LEU A 8 76.99 50.03 -39.88
CA LEU A 8 77.99 49.35 -39.02
C LEU A 8 77.41 48.05 -38.44
N LEU A 9 78.10 46.96 -38.76
CA LEU A 9 77.96 45.68 -38.08
C LEU A 9 78.37 45.82 -36.59
N VAL A 10 77.51 45.38 -35.65
CA VAL A 10 77.94 44.93 -34.32
C VAL A 10 77.16 43.67 -33.99
N THR A 11 77.82 42.54 -34.11
CA THR A 11 77.41 41.26 -33.58
C THR A 11 77.47 41.29 -32.10
N LEU A 12 76.28 41.19 -31.41
CA LEU A 12 76.21 40.92 -29.98
C LEU A 12 75.41 39.60 -29.75
N SER A 13 76.17 38.56 -29.48
CA SER A 13 75.68 37.25 -29.08
C SER A 13 75.03 37.37 -27.72
N LEU A 14 73.68 37.37 -27.68
CA LEU A 14 72.94 37.17 -26.42
C LEU A 14 72.78 35.63 -26.17
N LEU A 15 73.52 35.11 -25.24
CA LEU A 15 73.22 33.83 -24.58
C LEU A 15 71.83 33.96 -23.99
N SER A 16 70.85 33.30 -24.56
CA SER A 16 69.58 32.99 -23.86
C SER A 16 69.84 31.86 -22.84
N SER A 17 70.03 32.22 -21.59
CA SER A 17 69.97 31.29 -20.47
C SER A 17 68.56 30.76 -20.35
N LEU A 18 68.35 29.53 -20.79
CA LEU A 18 67.17 28.75 -20.51
C LEU A 18 67.17 28.44 -19.02
N SER A 19 66.46 29.20 -18.21
CA SER A 19 66.16 28.86 -16.84
C SER A 19 65.24 27.65 -16.90
N ALA A 20 65.80 26.44 -16.77
CA ALA A 20 65.06 25.26 -16.41
C ALA A 20 64.58 25.50 -14.98
N GLU A 21 63.30 25.85 -14.84
CA GLU A 21 62.58 25.87 -13.59
C GLU A 21 62.56 24.44 -13.10
N ALA A 22 63.44 24.11 -12.20
CA ALA A 22 63.47 22.82 -11.51
C ALA A 22 62.15 22.66 -10.83
N ALA A 23 61.32 21.73 -11.28
CA ALA A 23 60.18 21.24 -10.51
C ALA A 23 60.75 20.71 -9.22
N GLU A 24 60.58 21.46 -8.12
CA GLU A 24 60.85 21.01 -6.77
C GLU A 24 60.07 19.71 -6.57
N ASP A 25 60.77 18.62 -6.42
CA ASP A 25 60.18 17.29 -6.12
C ASP A 25 59.61 17.35 -4.70
N GLU A 26 58.39 17.97 -4.56
CA GLU A 26 57.74 18.10 -3.26
C GLU A 26 57.49 16.69 -2.74
N LYS A 27 58.18 16.34 -1.66
CA LYS A 27 58.08 15.04 -0.97
C LYS A 27 56.60 14.74 -0.74
N PRO A 28 56.08 13.55 -1.18
CA PRO A 28 54.65 13.23 -1.05
C PRO A 28 54.19 13.44 0.39
N LEU A 29 53.11 14.21 0.57
CA LEU A 29 52.55 14.42 1.90
C LEU A 29 51.85 13.14 2.38
N ALA A 30 52.24 12.68 3.56
CA ALA A 30 51.61 11.53 4.20
C ALA A 30 50.16 11.85 4.61
N ILE A 31 49.23 11.05 4.17
CA ILE A 31 47.79 11.21 4.44
C ILE A 31 47.17 9.88 4.87
N SER A 32 46.10 9.96 5.67
CA SER A 32 45.23 8.83 5.96
C SER A 32 44.00 8.91 5.05
N THR A 33 43.58 7.79 4.48
CA THR A 33 42.42 7.72 3.62
C THR A 33 41.47 6.61 4.07
N GLN A 34 40.19 6.80 3.82
CA GLN A 34 39.15 5.77 3.96
C GLN A 34 38.36 5.66 2.69
N SER A 35 37.83 4.46 2.39
CA SER A 35 36.93 4.30 1.26
C SER A 35 35.59 4.99 1.53
N LEU A 36 35.00 5.62 0.53
CA LEU A 36 33.69 6.24 0.68
C LEU A 36 32.65 5.26 1.24
N ALA A 37 32.69 4.01 0.81
CA ALA A 37 31.76 2.97 1.28
C ALA A 37 31.80 2.75 2.80
N SER A 38 32.98 2.88 3.45
CA SER A 38 33.12 2.72 4.89
C SER A 38 32.67 3.96 5.68
N LEU A 39 32.65 5.12 5.05
CA LEU A 39 32.28 6.40 5.66
C LEU A 39 30.80 6.70 5.59
N LEU A 40 30.08 6.07 4.64
CA LEU A 40 28.66 6.36 4.43
C LEU A 40 27.81 5.88 5.61
N ILE A 41 27.12 6.82 6.24
CA ILE A 41 26.10 6.52 7.23
C ILE A 41 24.72 6.38 6.54
N LYS A 42 23.96 5.37 6.95
CA LYS A 42 22.59 5.16 6.50
C LYS A 42 21.62 5.66 7.55
N SER A 43 20.90 6.71 7.26
CA SER A 43 19.87 7.24 8.16
C SER A 43 18.78 6.19 8.40
N THR A 44 18.35 6.07 9.64
CA THR A 44 17.21 5.25 10.02
C THR A 44 16.02 6.16 10.19
N HIS A 45 15.00 5.95 9.35
CA HIS A 45 13.72 6.63 9.44
C HIS A 45 12.76 5.83 10.31
N SER A 46 11.83 6.52 10.96
CA SER A 46 10.85 5.90 11.84
C SER A 46 9.56 6.70 11.87
N SER A 47 8.42 6.02 11.62
CA SER A 47 7.09 6.62 11.66
C SER A 47 6.13 5.77 12.50
N PRO A 48 5.15 6.38 13.18
CA PRO A 48 4.10 5.63 13.86
C PRO A 48 3.32 4.74 12.90
N ALA A 49 2.97 3.54 13.35
CA ALA A 49 2.09 2.64 12.60
C ALA A 49 1.17 1.87 13.54
N THR A 50 -0.03 1.57 13.06
CA THR A 50 -1.04 0.85 13.84
C THR A 50 -1.55 -0.36 13.06
N VAL A 51 -1.75 -1.46 13.75
CA VAL A 51 -2.34 -2.68 13.20
C VAL A 51 -3.84 -2.48 13.05
N ILE A 52 -4.35 -2.65 11.84
CA ILE A 52 -5.78 -2.55 11.54
C ILE A 52 -6.32 -3.86 10.99
N SER A 53 -7.60 -4.09 11.23
CA SER A 53 -8.35 -5.19 10.60
C SER A 53 -8.87 -4.77 9.24
N LEU A 54 -8.92 -5.71 8.29
CA LEU A 54 -9.54 -5.48 6.98
C LEU A 54 -11.06 -5.35 7.07
N ASN A 55 -11.70 -6.04 8.02
CA ASN A 55 -13.14 -5.96 8.21
C ASN A 55 -13.49 -5.81 9.70
N HIS A 56 -14.24 -4.76 9.99
CA HIS A 56 -14.89 -4.53 11.27
C HIS A 56 -16.34 -4.16 10.96
N SER A 57 -17.27 -5.11 11.21
CA SER A 57 -18.66 -4.98 10.78
C SER A 57 -19.62 -5.09 11.94
N THR A 58 -20.65 -4.23 11.94
CA THR A 58 -21.82 -4.38 12.77
C THR A 58 -22.83 -5.27 12.05
N LEU A 59 -23.17 -6.40 12.63
CA LEU A 59 -24.20 -7.31 12.13
C LEU A 59 -25.54 -6.88 12.70
N SER A 60 -26.54 -6.64 11.83
CA SER A 60 -27.86 -6.20 12.23
C SER A 60 -28.95 -7.18 11.76
N ALA A 61 -30.10 -7.18 12.45
CA ALA A 61 -31.29 -7.89 12.02
C ALA A 61 -31.75 -7.37 10.65
N GLN A 62 -32.13 -8.26 9.73
CA GLN A 62 -32.65 -7.90 8.42
C GLN A 62 -34.17 -7.99 8.31
N ILE A 63 -34.79 -8.56 9.35
CA ILE A 63 -36.24 -8.77 9.49
C ILE A 63 -36.68 -8.47 10.91
N ASN A 64 -37.96 -8.29 11.12
CA ASN A 64 -38.56 -8.17 12.43
C ASN A 64 -38.78 -9.57 13.03
N GLY A 65 -38.74 -9.69 14.35
CA GLY A 65 -39.10 -10.93 15.02
C GLY A 65 -38.44 -11.11 16.41
N LEU A 66 -38.81 -12.14 17.13
CA LEU A 66 -38.28 -12.45 18.45
C LEU A 66 -36.95 -13.22 18.31
N ALA A 67 -35.91 -12.82 19.04
CA ALA A 67 -34.68 -13.58 19.13
C ALA A 67 -34.84 -14.85 19.94
N LEU A 68 -35.01 -16.00 19.29
CA LEU A 68 -35.21 -17.28 19.96
C LEU A 68 -33.93 -17.84 20.57
N LYS A 69 -32.83 -17.68 19.83
CA LYS A 69 -31.52 -18.21 20.23
C LYS A 69 -30.42 -17.23 19.88
N VAL A 70 -29.51 -17.05 20.82
CA VAL A 70 -28.26 -16.32 20.66
C VAL A 70 -27.14 -17.29 20.96
N SER A 71 -26.24 -17.54 19.98
CA SER A 71 -25.25 -18.64 20.02
C SER A 71 -23.80 -18.14 20.06
N ALA A 72 -23.59 -16.85 20.37
CA ALA A 72 -22.27 -16.26 20.50
C ALA A 72 -22.24 -15.21 21.60
N GLU A 73 -21.12 -15.13 22.31
CA GLU A 73 -20.83 -14.18 23.36
C GLU A 73 -19.71 -13.22 22.96
N THR A 74 -19.60 -12.09 23.70
CA THR A 74 -18.46 -11.19 23.56
C THR A 74 -17.16 -11.92 23.91
N GLY A 75 -16.15 -11.81 23.04
CA GLY A 75 -14.89 -12.54 23.17
C GLY A 75 -14.79 -13.80 22.32
N ASP A 76 -15.94 -14.37 21.89
CA ASP A 76 -15.94 -15.60 21.09
C ASP A 76 -15.24 -15.45 19.75
N HIS A 77 -14.44 -16.46 19.39
CA HIS A 77 -13.93 -16.63 18.05
C HIS A 77 -14.92 -17.45 17.22
N VAL A 78 -15.38 -16.87 16.12
CA VAL A 78 -16.36 -17.49 15.22
C VAL A 78 -15.77 -17.69 13.82
N LYS A 79 -16.08 -18.83 13.21
CA LYS A 79 -15.74 -19.11 11.82
C LYS A 79 -16.83 -18.55 10.90
N LYS A 80 -16.47 -18.19 9.66
CA LYS A 80 -17.44 -17.85 8.62
C LYS A 80 -18.53 -18.91 8.53
N GLY A 81 -19.79 -18.50 8.50
CA GLY A 81 -20.95 -19.39 8.43
C GLY A 81 -21.43 -19.96 9.79
N LYS A 82 -20.80 -19.62 10.94
CA LYS A 82 -21.32 -19.97 12.26
C LYS A 82 -22.64 -19.22 12.50
N LEU A 83 -23.69 -19.95 12.91
CA LEU A 83 -24.96 -19.35 13.33
C LEU A 83 -24.75 -18.52 14.60
N LEU A 84 -25.19 -17.28 14.58
CA LEU A 84 -25.06 -16.32 15.70
C LEU A 84 -26.41 -16.06 16.39
N VAL A 85 -27.46 -15.82 15.59
CA VAL A 85 -28.82 -15.57 16.10
C VAL A 85 -29.81 -16.35 15.25
N GLU A 86 -30.83 -16.86 15.92
CA GLU A 86 -32.03 -17.40 15.31
C GLU A 86 -33.23 -16.57 15.73
N ILE A 87 -33.92 -15.97 14.77
CA ILE A 87 -35.14 -15.18 14.95
C ILE A 87 -36.33 -16.09 14.68
N ASP A 88 -37.45 -15.86 15.35
CA ASP A 88 -38.71 -16.59 15.13
C ASP A 88 -39.12 -16.47 13.63
N CYS A 89 -39.16 -17.62 12.98
CA CYS A 89 -39.38 -17.70 11.53
C CYS A 89 -40.80 -18.16 11.18
N ARG A 90 -41.68 -18.43 12.12
CA ARG A 90 -42.99 -19.07 11.86
C ARG A 90 -43.83 -18.28 10.87
N ASP A 91 -43.91 -16.96 11.01
CA ASP A 91 -44.70 -16.13 10.10
C ASP A 91 -44.08 -16.10 8.69
N TYR A 92 -42.74 -16.06 8.59
CA TYR A 92 -42.00 -16.09 7.30
C TYR A 92 -42.11 -17.45 6.62
N ASP A 93 -42.14 -18.56 7.39
CA ASP A 93 -42.37 -19.91 6.89
C ASP A 93 -43.81 -20.04 6.28
N ILE A 94 -44.80 -19.49 6.97
CA ILE A 94 -46.20 -19.45 6.48
C ILE A 94 -46.29 -18.62 5.21
N ALA A 95 -45.73 -17.41 5.21
CA ALA A 95 -45.74 -16.52 4.02
C ALA A 95 -45.06 -17.18 2.81
N HIS A 96 -43.91 -17.87 3.02
CA HIS A 96 -43.26 -18.59 1.93
C HIS A 96 -44.12 -19.75 1.39
N LYS A 97 -44.77 -20.53 2.27
CA LYS A 97 -45.69 -21.59 1.86
C LYS A 97 -46.88 -21.07 1.06
N GLN A 98 -47.47 -19.93 1.49
CA GLN A 98 -48.56 -19.27 0.79
C GLN A 98 -48.13 -18.81 -0.63
N ALA A 99 -47.01 -18.10 -0.72
CA ALA A 99 -46.50 -17.64 -2.02
C ALA A 99 -46.15 -18.79 -2.97
N ARG A 100 -45.59 -19.88 -2.44
CA ARG A 100 -45.30 -21.12 -3.19
C ARG A 100 -46.59 -21.76 -3.71
N SER A 101 -47.66 -21.77 -2.90
CA SER A 101 -48.98 -22.30 -3.33
C SER A 101 -49.62 -21.45 -4.39
N ALA A 102 -49.54 -20.12 -4.30
CA ALA A 102 -50.02 -19.19 -5.31
C ALA A 102 -49.27 -19.39 -6.67
N LEU A 103 -47.94 -19.52 -6.63
CA LEU A 103 -47.18 -19.81 -7.85
C LEU A 103 -47.57 -21.15 -8.45
N ARG A 104 -47.82 -22.18 -7.63
CA ARG A 104 -48.30 -23.48 -8.11
C ARG A 104 -49.67 -23.37 -8.80
N ALA A 105 -50.59 -22.61 -8.22
CA ALA A 105 -51.91 -22.37 -8.83
C ALA A 105 -51.79 -21.67 -10.19
N SER A 106 -50.95 -20.64 -10.29
CA SER A 106 -50.67 -19.96 -11.57
C SER A 106 -50.04 -20.90 -12.60
N ASN A 107 -49.14 -21.80 -12.20
CA ASN A 107 -48.59 -22.80 -13.11
C ASN A 107 -49.62 -23.81 -13.60
N ILE A 108 -50.60 -24.20 -12.78
CA ILE A 108 -51.70 -25.07 -13.22
C ILE A 108 -52.61 -24.33 -14.18
N ASN A 109 -52.94 -23.05 -13.91
CA ASN A 109 -53.77 -22.23 -14.79
C ASN A 109 -53.15 -22.03 -16.18
N ILE A 110 -51.85 -21.72 -16.26
CA ILE A 110 -51.16 -21.57 -17.55
C ILE A 110 -51.15 -22.89 -18.36
N GLN A 111 -50.99 -24.03 -17.68
CA GLN A 111 -51.05 -25.33 -18.35
C GLN A 111 -52.43 -25.62 -18.90
N HIS A 112 -53.49 -25.25 -18.15
CA HIS A 112 -54.87 -25.42 -18.56
C HIS A 112 -55.19 -24.52 -19.78
N THR A 113 -54.95 -23.22 -19.68
CA THR A 113 -55.21 -22.27 -20.76
C THR A 113 -54.40 -22.57 -22.01
N LYS A 114 -53.15 -23.01 -21.88
CA LYS A 114 -52.32 -23.48 -23.00
C LYS A 114 -52.94 -24.66 -23.73
N LYS A 115 -53.45 -25.65 -22.99
CA LYS A 115 -54.13 -26.80 -23.60
C LYS A 115 -55.35 -26.39 -24.37
N GLN A 116 -56.15 -25.44 -23.85
CA GLN A 116 -57.33 -24.90 -24.53
C GLN A 116 -56.94 -24.12 -25.79
N PHE A 117 -55.94 -23.24 -25.69
CA PHE A 117 -55.43 -22.46 -26.83
C PHE A 117 -54.93 -23.38 -27.95
N VAL A 118 -54.07 -24.34 -27.66
CA VAL A 118 -53.55 -25.31 -28.67
C VAL A 118 -54.67 -26.13 -29.31
N ARG A 119 -55.66 -26.54 -28.52
CA ARG A 119 -56.81 -27.26 -29.07
C ARG A 119 -57.63 -26.38 -30.03
N ASN A 120 -57.97 -25.16 -29.61
CA ASN A 120 -58.79 -24.23 -30.44
C ASN A 120 -58.01 -23.76 -31.68
N GLN A 121 -56.70 -23.64 -31.62
CA GLN A 121 -55.82 -23.34 -32.77
C GLN A 121 -55.98 -24.43 -33.87
N ARG A 122 -56.04 -25.72 -33.48
CA ARG A 122 -56.25 -26.84 -34.41
C ARG A 122 -57.68 -26.82 -35.00
N LEU A 123 -58.71 -26.56 -34.19
CA LEU A 123 -60.09 -26.52 -34.62
C LEU A 123 -60.35 -25.33 -35.56
N LEU A 124 -59.74 -24.17 -35.37
CA LEU A 124 -59.80 -23.05 -36.26
C LEU A 124 -59.17 -23.36 -37.62
N LYS A 125 -58.10 -24.03 -37.70
CA LYS A 125 -57.41 -24.49 -38.92
C LYS A 125 -58.32 -25.40 -39.75
N ASN A 126 -59.21 -26.15 -39.09
CA ASN A 126 -60.19 -27.01 -39.74
C ASN A 126 -61.55 -26.32 -39.93
N ASN A 127 -61.67 -24.98 -39.78
CA ASN A 127 -62.92 -24.18 -39.88
C ASN A 127 -64.06 -24.68 -38.97
N THR A 128 -63.72 -25.36 -37.83
CA THR A 128 -64.70 -26.00 -36.95
C THR A 128 -65.26 -25.03 -35.87
N ILE A 129 -64.49 -23.93 -35.58
CA ILE A 129 -64.86 -22.93 -34.57
C ILE A 129 -64.77 -21.52 -35.13
N PRO A 130 -65.56 -20.54 -34.55
CA PRO A 130 -65.43 -19.14 -34.90
C PRO A 130 -64.09 -18.56 -34.51
N ARG A 131 -63.61 -17.58 -35.26
CA ARG A 131 -62.33 -16.90 -34.99
C ARG A 131 -62.34 -16.20 -33.63
N SER A 132 -63.46 -15.64 -33.22
CA SER A 132 -63.66 -14.98 -31.92
C SER A 132 -63.36 -15.90 -30.74
N LEU A 133 -63.75 -17.18 -30.83
CA LEU A 133 -63.48 -18.16 -29.78
C LEU A 133 -61.96 -18.48 -29.67
N TYR A 134 -61.21 -18.54 -30.78
CA TYR A 134 -59.82 -18.67 -30.81
C TYR A 134 -59.12 -17.46 -30.14
N GLU A 135 -59.45 -16.24 -30.55
CA GLU A 135 -58.92 -14.99 -30.01
C GLU A 135 -59.17 -14.88 -28.49
N GLN A 136 -60.35 -15.28 -28.02
CA GLN A 136 -60.61 -15.33 -26.56
C GLN A 136 -59.69 -16.30 -25.80
N THR A 137 -59.43 -17.48 -26.35
CA THR A 137 -58.55 -18.47 -25.69
C THR A 137 -57.09 -18.07 -25.79
N GLU A 138 -56.67 -17.39 -26.84
CA GLU A 138 -55.34 -16.81 -26.98
C GLU A 138 -55.12 -15.73 -25.93
N ALA A 139 -56.06 -14.78 -25.80
CA ALA A 139 -55.98 -13.74 -24.76
C ALA A 139 -55.93 -14.32 -23.34
N ALA A 140 -56.75 -15.36 -23.07
CA ALA A 140 -56.74 -16.05 -21.78
C ALA A 140 -55.38 -16.73 -21.49
N TYR A 141 -54.78 -17.35 -22.52
CA TYR A 141 -53.43 -17.96 -22.36
C TYR A 141 -52.36 -16.90 -22.13
N LEU A 142 -52.35 -15.82 -22.90
CA LEU A 142 -51.38 -14.71 -22.74
C LEU A 142 -51.51 -14.04 -21.37
N THR A 143 -52.77 -13.82 -20.90
CA THR A 143 -53.01 -13.29 -19.55
C THR A 143 -52.50 -14.24 -18.45
N ALA A 144 -52.77 -15.54 -18.58
CA ALA A 144 -52.23 -16.53 -17.64
C ALA A 144 -50.69 -16.56 -17.67
N GLN A 145 -50.09 -16.42 -18.85
CA GLN A 145 -48.65 -16.33 -19.00
C GLN A 145 -48.06 -15.08 -18.31
N ALA A 146 -48.68 -13.94 -18.47
CA ALA A 146 -48.25 -12.70 -17.84
C ALA A 146 -48.38 -12.76 -16.30
N SER A 147 -49.35 -13.50 -15.76
CA SER A 147 -49.61 -13.60 -14.32
C SER A 147 -48.59 -14.46 -13.55
N ILE A 148 -47.73 -15.25 -14.22
CA ILE A 148 -46.81 -16.16 -13.54
C ILE A 148 -45.59 -15.45 -12.93
N GLU A 149 -45.05 -14.44 -13.61
CA GLU A 149 -43.86 -13.71 -13.18
C GLU A 149 -44.04 -13.00 -11.81
N PRO A 150 -45.15 -12.25 -11.59
CA PRO A 150 -45.39 -11.67 -10.24
C PRO A 150 -45.42 -12.70 -9.13
N GLN A 151 -46.04 -13.88 -9.37
CA GLN A 151 -46.10 -14.94 -8.37
C GLN A 151 -44.73 -15.58 -8.11
N ARG A 152 -43.89 -15.69 -9.14
CA ARG A 152 -42.52 -16.15 -8.99
C ARG A 152 -41.70 -15.20 -8.14
N TYR A 153 -41.78 -13.89 -8.36
CA TYR A 153 -41.08 -12.90 -7.54
C TYR A 153 -41.62 -12.82 -6.12
N ALA A 154 -42.92 -12.97 -5.93
CA ALA A 154 -43.51 -13.04 -4.59
C ALA A 154 -42.98 -14.24 -3.81
N GLN A 155 -42.85 -15.43 -4.45
CA GLN A 155 -42.30 -16.62 -3.82
C GLN A 155 -40.81 -16.43 -3.51
N GLN A 156 -40.02 -15.84 -4.41
CA GLN A 156 -38.59 -15.57 -4.18
C GLN A 156 -38.41 -14.57 -3.02
N SER A 157 -39.19 -13.53 -2.96
CA SER A 157 -39.16 -12.55 -1.86
C SER A 157 -39.46 -13.19 -0.51
N ALA A 158 -40.50 -14.02 -0.44
CA ALA A 158 -40.85 -14.74 0.80
C ALA A 158 -39.74 -15.76 1.22
N ALA A 159 -39.15 -16.45 0.26
CA ALA A 159 -38.04 -17.36 0.49
C ALA A 159 -36.80 -16.60 1.03
N LEU A 160 -36.49 -15.44 0.47
CA LEU A 160 -35.37 -14.61 0.94
C LEU A 160 -35.63 -14.11 2.37
N ALA A 161 -36.85 -13.67 2.69
CA ALA A 161 -37.22 -13.27 4.05
C ALA A 161 -37.04 -14.43 5.05
N GLN A 162 -37.43 -15.65 4.69
CA GLN A 162 -37.23 -16.85 5.49
C GLN A 162 -35.74 -17.12 5.76
N THR A 163 -34.84 -16.95 4.78
CA THR A 163 -33.39 -17.16 5.00
C THR A 163 -32.79 -16.17 5.99
N ARG A 164 -33.40 -14.98 6.12
CA ARG A 164 -32.94 -13.91 7.03
C ARG A 164 -33.28 -14.15 8.49
N CYS A 165 -34.07 -15.17 8.81
CA CYS A 165 -34.34 -15.59 10.20
C CYS A 165 -33.08 -16.10 10.90
N LYS A 166 -32.10 -16.57 10.16
CA LYS A 166 -30.84 -17.10 10.70
C LYS A 166 -29.69 -16.20 10.30
N ILE A 167 -29.03 -15.62 11.29
CA ILE A 167 -27.95 -14.68 11.09
C ILE A 167 -26.63 -15.39 11.33
N TYR A 168 -25.79 -15.40 10.31
CA TYR A 168 -24.50 -16.09 10.31
C TYR A 168 -23.34 -15.11 10.27
N ALA A 169 -22.18 -15.54 10.78
CA ALA A 169 -20.94 -14.79 10.67
C ALA A 169 -20.49 -14.70 9.20
N PRO A 170 -20.34 -13.49 8.62
CA PRO A 170 -19.96 -13.32 7.21
C PRO A 170 -18.49 -13.65 6.95
N PHE A 171 -17.63 -13.55 7.96
CA PHE A 171 -16.21 -13.89 7.94
C PHE A 171 -15.76 -14.45 9.29
N THR A 172 -14.58 -15.08 9.29
CA THR A 172 -13.95 -15.59 10.52
C THR A 172 -13.38 -14.41 11.32
N GLY A 173 -13.70 -14.34 12.63
CA GLY A 173 -13.29 -13.23 13.46
C GLY A 173 -13.66 -13.43 14.93
N GLN A 174 -13.54 -12.35 15.68
CA GLN A 174 -13.90 -12.30 17.11
C GLN A 174 -15.09 -11.36 17.31
N ILE A 175 -16.05 -11.79 18.12
CA ILE A 175 -17.15 -10.93 18.58
C ILE A 175 -16.58 -9.93 19.57
N THR A 176 -16.56 -8.65 19.21
CA THR A 176 -16.08 -7.57 20.09
C THR A 176 -17.19 -7.01 20.99
N GLN A 177 -18.44 -7.12 20.53
CA GLN A 177 -19.60 -6.67 21.30
C GLN A 177 -20.84 -7.47 20.91
N ARG A 178 -21.62 -7.90 21.92
CA ARG A 178 -22.96 -8.44 21.78
C ARG A 178 -23.97 -7.41 22.27
N MET A 179 -24.97 -7.10 21.43
CA MET A 179 -26.03 -6.12 21.71
C MET A 179 -27.42 -6.75 21.74
N VAL A 180 -27.54 -8.01 21.35
CA VAL A 180 -28.80 -8.76 21.32
C VAL A 180 -28.93 -9.68 22.52
N GLN A 181 -30.17 -9.83 23.04
CA GLN A 181 -30.50 -10.78 24.10
C GLN A 181 -31.54 -11.78 23.60
N LYS A 182 -31.50 -13.01 24.17
CA LYS A 182 -32.53 -14.00 23.95
C LYS A 182 -33.88 -13.48 24.48
N GLY A 183 -34.95 -13.64 23.71
CA GLY A 183 -36.29 -13.13 24.05
C GLY A 183 -36.51 -11.66 23.71
N GLN A 184 -35.53 -10.99 23.13
CA GLN A 184 -35.65 -9.60 22.65
C GLN A 184 -36.42 -9.55 21.35
N LEU A 185 -37.39 -8.62 21.26
CA LEU A 185 -38.04 -8.28 20.00
C LEU A 185 -37.11 -7.39 19.16
N LEU A 186 -36.82 -7.81 17.93
CA LEU A 186 -35.94 -7.15 17.00
C LEU A 186 -36.75 -6.50 15.90
N ALA A 187 -36.35 -5.30 15.50
CA ALA A 187 -36.75 -4.65 14.28
C ALA A 187 -35.65 -4.78 13.23
N ALA A 188 -36.01 -4.72 11.94
CA ALA A 188 -35.01 -4.63 10.86
C ALA A 188 -34.10 -3.42 11.07
N GLY A 189 -32.78 -3.63 10.97
CA GLY A 189 -31.77 -2.62 11.26
C GLY A 189 -31.22 -2.68 12.70
N THR A 190 -31.86 -3.36 13.64
CA THR A 190 -31.38 -3.48 15.03
C THR A 190 -29.98 -4.11 15.03
N PRO A 191 -28.96 -3.45 15.63
CA PRO A 191 -27.61 -4.00 15.73
C PRO A 191 -27.57 -5.17 16.71
N LEU A 192 -26.90 -6.25 16.34
CA LEU A 192 -26.84 -7.50 17.10
C LEU A 192 -25.43 -7.79 17.63
N PHE A 193 -24.43 -7.68 16.76
CA PHE A 193 -23.03 -7.95 17.10
C PHE A 193 -22.10 -6.98 16.37
N LYS A 194 -20.95 -6.69 17.00
CA LYS A 194 -19.77 -6.21 16.31
C LYS A 194 -18.79 -7.35 16.10
N LEU A 195 -18.42 -7.60 14.88
CA LEU A 195 -17.51 -8.67 14.48
C LEU A 195 -16.23 -8.07 13.87
N LEU A 196 -15.09 -8.39 14.48
CA LEU A 196 -13.77 -7.98 14.06
C LEU A 196 -13.08 -9.15 13.37
N GLN A 197 -12.63 -8.97 12.13
CA GLN A 197 -11.87 -10.00 11.43
C GLN A 197 -10.50 -10.21 12.09
N THR A 198 -10.18 -11.46 12.41
CA THR A 198 -8.88 -11.87 12.93
C THR A 198 -8.09 -12.63 11.88
N GLY A 199 -6.74 -12.62 11.98
CA GLY A 199 -5.85 -13.37 11.10
C GLY A 199 -5.56 -12.71 9.74
N ARG A 200 -6.25 -11.64 9.37
CA ARG A 200 -5.96 -10.79 8.20
C ARG A 200 -5.88 -9.34 8.64
N VAL A 201 -4.68 -8.92 8.96
CA VAL A 201 -4.39 -7.56 9.43
C VAL A 201 -3.44 -6.85 8.49
N GLU A 202 -3.48 -5.54 8.49
CA GLU A 202 -2.53 -4.66 7.81
C GLU A 202 -1.99 -3.65 8.82
N LEU A 203 -0.85 -3.06 8.49
CA LEU A 203 -0.39 -1.86 9.16
C LEU A 203 -0.88 -0.65 8.38
N GLN A 204 -1.30 0.34 9.12
CA GLN A 204 -1.57 1.68 8.65
C GLN A 204 -0.49 2.60 9.21
N ALA A 205 0.20 3.32 8.33
CA ALA A 205 1.16 4.36 8.69
C ALA A 205 0.86 5.63 7.89
N GLU A 206 1.19 6.77 8.46
CA GLU A 206 1.11 8.05 7.76
C GLU A 206 2.53 8.56 7.50
N LEU A 207 2.89 8.69 6.24
CA LEU A 207 4.22 9.11 5.80
C LEU A 207 4.11 10.38 4.96
N SER A 208 5.10 11.26 5.04
CA SER A 208 5.25 12.36 4.08
C SER A 208 5.56 11.84 2.69
N ILE A 209 5.37 12.65 1.66
CA ILE A 209 5.64 12.25 0.26
C ILE A 209 7.10 11.80 0.09
N ALA A 210 8.04 12.49 0.74
CA ALA A 210 9.47 12.14 0.70
C ALA A 210 9.72 10.78 1.38
N GLU A 211 9.19 10.57 2.58
CA GLU A 211 9.29 9.31 3.31
C GLU A 211 8.69 8.12 2.55
N VAL A 212 7.58 8.33 1.83
CA VAL A 212 7.00 7.29 0.96
C VAL A 212 7.97 6.89 -0.15
N ALA A 213 8.64 7.88 -0.77
CA ALA A 213 9.63 7.62 -1.83
C ALA A 213 10.84 6.82 -1.28
N ASP A 214 11.30 7.16 -0.09
CA ASP A 214 12.43 6.48 0.57
C ASP A 214 12.04 5.09 1.06
N ALA A 215 10.88 4.95 1.70
CA ALA A 215 10.36 3.65 2.17
C ALA A 215 10.15 2.65 1.01
N ARG A 216 9.77 3.12 -0.18
CA ARG A 216 9.64 2.26 -1.38
C ARG A 216 10.98 1.73 -1.89
N LYS A 217 12.06 2.48 -1.71
CA LYS A 217 13.42 2.10 -2.12
C LYS A 217 14.13 1.28 -1.06
N ALA A 218 13.65 1.32 0.18
CA ALA A 218 14.28 0.64 1.30
C ALA A 218 14.34 -0.90 1.08
N PRO A 219 15.45 -1.55 1.41
CA PRO A 219 15.61 -2.99 1.23
C PRO A 219 14.69 -3.81 2.14
N SER A 220 14.28 -3.24 3.26
CA SER A 220 13.32 -3.85 4.17
C SER A 220 12.65 -2.79 5.04
N LEU A 221 11.36 -3.01 5.34
CA LEU A 221 10.63 -2.24 6.33
C LEU A 221 10.38 -3.15 7.54
N LYS A 222 10.56 -2.61 8.73
CA LYS A 222 10.37 -3.32 10.00
C LYS A 222 9.32 -2.61 10.84
N PHE A 223 8.37 -3.34 11.35
CA PHE A 223 7.40 -2.85 12.33
C PHE A 223 7.81 -3.37 13.70
N THR A 224 8.08 -2.48 14.63
CA THR A 224 8.46 -2.81 16.00
C THR A 224 7.36 -2.35 16.97
N SER A 225 6.92 -3.27 17.83
CA SER A 225 5.96 -2.99 18.89
C SER A 225 6.38 -3.78 20.14
N GLY A 226 6.67 -3.07 21.24
CA GLY A 226 7.36 -3.65 22.40
C GLY A 226 8.69 -4.29 21.96
N ASP A 227 8.95 -5.49 22.41
CA ASP A 227 10.19 -6.25 22.09
C ASP A 227 10.09 -7.04 20.78
N SER A 228 8.97 -6.95 20.09
CA SER A 228 8.74 -7.74 18.88
C SER A 228 8.93 -6.91 17.62
N THR A 229 9.66 -7.47 16.64
CA THR A 229 9.90 -6.85 15.33
C THR A 229 9.40 -7.76 14.23
N TYR A 230 8.66 -7.19 13.28
CA TYR A 230 8.02 -7.87 12.16
C TYR A 230 8.46 -7.24 10.84
N THR A 231 8.71 -8.06 9.84
CA THR A 231 8.95 -7.55 8.48
C THR A 231 7.63 -7.12 7.85
N ALA A 232 7.63 -5.95 7.24
CA ALA A 232 6.49 -5.37 6.57
C ALA A 232 6.82 -5.04 5.11
N ASN A 233 5.81 -5.06 4.24
CA ASN A 233 5.94 -4.67 2.84
C ASN A 233 4.80 -3.73 2.46
N ILE A 234 5.11 -2.67 1.73
CA ILE A 234 4.10 -1.73 1.23
C ILE A 234 3.16 -2.48 0.27
N ARG A 235 1.87 -2.49 0.61
CA ARG A 235 0.82 -3.00 -0.27
C ARG A 235 0.24 -1.90 -1.15
N ALA A 236 -0.04 -0.75 -0.53
CA ALA A 236 -0.62 0.40 -1.23
C ALA A 236 -0.23 1.70 -0.55
N VAL A 237 -0.14 2.76 -1.33
CA VAL A 237 -0.05 4.15 -0.87
C VAL A 237 -1.32 4.84 -1.37
N ILE A 238 -2.05 5.44 -0.45
CA ILE A 238 -3.25 6.20 -0.79
C ILE A 238 -2.80 7.54 -1.38
N GLN A 239 -3.23 7.84 -2.61
CA GLN A 239 -2.78 9.03 -3.33
C GLN A 239 -3.40 10.34 -2.81
N GLN A 240 -4.24 10.25 -1.81
CA GLN A 240 -4.78 11.42 -1.11
C GLN A 240 -3.77 11.89 -0.07
N VAL A 241 -3.43 13.18 -0.12
CA VAL A 241 -2.60 13.84 0.90
C VAL A 241 -3.52 14.46 1.94
N ASN A 242 -3.30 14.15 3.19
CA ASN A 242 -3.94 14.85 4.29
C ASN A 242 -3.33 16.28 4.37
N THR A 243 -4.15 17.28 4.12
CA THR A 243 -3.67 18.68 4.03
C THR A 243 -3.19 19.25 5.37
N SER A 244 -3.69 18.75 6.50
CA SER A 244 -3.30 19.21 7.83
C SER A 244 -1.95 18.63 8.28
N THR A 245 -1.70 17.37 8.01
CA THR A 245 -0.45 16.66 8.39
C THR A 245 0.57 16.60 7.25
N ARG A 246 0.16 16.89 6.01
CA ARG A 246 0.94 16.74 4.77
C ARG A 246 1.47 15.31 4.56
N THR A 247 0.72 14.32 5.04
CA THR A 247 1.06 12.89 4.96
C THR A 247 0.13 12.16 4.01
N GLN A 248 0.59 11.01 3.52
CA GLN A 248 -0.18 10.02 2.80
C GLN A 248 -0.33 8.77 3.66
N GLU A 249 -1.50 8.17 3.60
CA GLU A 249 -1.72 6.90 4.25
C GLU A 249 -1.05 5.76 3.46
N VAL A 250 -0.24 4.97 4.16
CA VAL A 250 0.44 3.80 3.62
C VAL A 250 -0.10 2.54 4.28
N ARG A 251 -0.50 1.58 3.46
CA ARG A 251 -0.95 0.26 3.88
C ARG A 251 0.14 -0.77 3.65
N LEU A 252 0.49 -1.51 4.70
CA LEU A 252 1.54 -2.51 4.63
C LEU A 252 1.01 -3.88 5.06
N LYS A 253 1.48 -4.91 4.38
CA LYS A 253 1.30 -6.30 4.79
C LYS A 253 2.42 -6.68 5.76
N VAL A 254 2.06 -7.33 6.85
CA VAL A 254 3.00 -7.94 7.79
C VAL A 254 3.16 -9.41 7.45
N ASN A 255 4.35 -9.96 7.58
CA ASN A 255 4.58 -11.39 7.35
C ASN A 255 3.81 -12.21 8.41
N ALA A 256 2.84 -12.99 7.93
CA ALA A 256 1.62 -13.40 8.64
C ALA A 256 1.77 -14.55 9.67
N LYS A 257 2.96 -14.89 10.13
CA LYS A 257 3.10 -15.86 11.22
C LYS A 257 2.74 -15.26 12.60
N ALA A 258 2.64 -13.95 12.70
CA ALA A 258 2.37 -13.25 13.94
C ALA A 258 0.85 -12.99 14.10
N LYS A 259 0.26 -13.43 15.21
CA LYS A 259 -1.09 -13.02 15.65
C LYS A 259 -0.99 -11.62 16.26
N LEU A 260 -0.98 -10.59 15.42
CA LEU A 260 -1.00 -9.20 15.87
C LEU A 260 -2.42 -8.82 16.30
N ALA A 261 -2.53 -8.23 17.49
CA ALA A 261 -3.78 -7.66 17.94
C ALA A 261 -4.14 -6.42 17.12
N VAL A 262 -5.39 -6.30 16.69
CA VAL A 262 -5.89 -5.09 16.04
C VAL A 262 -5.88 -3.94 17.04
N GLY A 263 -5.42 -2.76 16.61
CA GLY A 263 -5.21 -1.60 17.48
C GLY A 263 -3.81 -1.54 18.11
N LEU A 264 -2.98 -2.57 17.91
CA LEU A 264 -1.59 -2.54 18.39
C LEU A 264 -0.83 -1.44 17.64
N SER A 265 -0.25 -0.51 18.41
CA SER A 265 0.58 0.57 17.87
C SER A 265 2.06 0.24 18.00
N GLY A 266 2.87 0.76 17.10
CA GLY A 266 4.31 0.58 17.08
C GLY A 266 4.97 1.57 16.12
N ARG A 267 6.20 1.27 15.74
CA ARG A 267 6.98 2.10 14.83
C ARG A 267 7.36 1.32 13.58
N LEU A 268 7.06 1.90 12.44
CA LEU A 268 7.58 1.46 11.15
C LEU A 268 8.96 2.06 10.96
N GLN A 269 9.96 1.24 10.70
CA GLN A 269 11.36 1.65 10.56
C GLN A 269 11.94 1.16 9.24
N TRP A 270 12.77 1.99 8.63
CA TRP A 270 13.53 1.64 7.42
C TRP A 270 14.85 2.41 7.38
N LYS A 271 15.79 1.91 6.59
CA LYS A 271 17.09 2.54 6.38
C LYS A 271 17.18 3.04 4.94
N ASP A 272 17.86 4.15 4.75
CA ASP A 272 18.17 4.67 3.42
C ASP A 272 18.94 3.64 2.59
N THR A 273 18.66 3.61 1.30
CA THR A 273 19.41 2.80 0.33
C THR A 273 20.76 3.44 0.02
N THR A 274 20.79 4.76 -0.05
CA THR A 274 21.98 5.55 -0.31
C THR A 274 22.52 6.09 1.00
N GLY A 275 23.76 5.75 1.32
CA GLY A 275 24.43 6.35 2.46
C GLY A 275 24.72 7.84 2.20
N GLN A 276 24.80 8.59 3.26
CA GLN A 276 25.20 10.00 3.25
C GLN A 276 26.59 10.13 3.86
N LEU A 277 27.44 10.98 3.28
CA LEU A 277 28.74 11.29 3.84
C LEU A 277 28.56 12.21 5.06
N PRO A 278 29.13 11.86 6.24
CA PRO A 278 29.02 12.67 7.43
C PRO A 278 29.64 14.06 7.27
N PRO A 279 29.14 15.08 7.96
CA PRO A 279 29.59 16.46 7.82
C PRO A 279 31.07 16.67 8.22
N GLU A 280 31.62 15.82 9.07
CA GLU A 280 33.02 15.88 9.50
C GLU A 280 34.02 15.70 8.35
N TYR A 281 33.64 15.07 7.24
CA TYR A 281 34.48 14.90 6.05
C TYR A 281 34.38 16.07 5.07
N LEU A 282 33.39 16.96 5.26
CA LEU A 282 33.24 18.15 4.44
C LEU A 282 34.27 19.23 4.82
N MET A 283 34.72 19.93 3.81
CA MET A 283 35.56 21.11 3.98
C MET A 283 35.16 22.19 2.96
N ARG A 284 35.45 23.44 3.31
CA ARG A 284 35.24 24.57 2.42
C ARG A 284 36.52 24.93 1.71
N ARG A 285 36.48 25.03 0.38
CA ARG A 285 37.59 25.53 -0.45
C ARG A 285 37.02 26.43 -1.56
N ASP A 286 37.61 27.56 -1.75
CA ASP A 286 37.20 28.54 -2.80
C ASP A 286 35.69 28.85 -2.80
N GLY A 287 35.12 28.98 -1.59
CA GLY A 287 33.72 29.28 -1.39
C GLY A 287 32.76 28.07 -1.51
N SER A 288 33.22 26.91 -1.97
CA SER A 288 32.42 25.69 -2.15
C SER A 288 32.68 24.66 -1.05
N LEU A 289 31.62 23.94 -0.63
CA LEU A 289 31.74 22.77 0.22
C LEU A 289 32.01 21.52 -0.64
N GLY A 290 32.89 20.66 -0.15
CA GLY A 290 33.27 19.43 -0.85
C GLY A 290 34.18 18.55 -0.01
N VAL A 291 34.79 17.57 -0.66
CA VAL A 291 35.68 16.58 -0.01
C VAL A 291 37.02 16.50 -0.75
N MET A 292 38.07 16.16 -0.03
CA MET A 292 39.37 15.82 -0.62
C MET A 292 39.39 14.34 -0.97
N ILE A 293 39.66 14.02 -2.23
CA ILE A 293 39.75 12.66 -2.75
C ILE A 293 41.15 12.38 -3.27
N VAL A 294 41.54 11.10 -3.30
CA VAL A 294 42.77 10.66 -3.93
C VAL A 294 42.46 10.05 -5.30
N LYS A 295 43.16 10.55 -6.35
CA LYS A 295 43.12 9.98 -7.68
C LYS A 295 44.53 9.91 -8.24
N ALA A 296 44.96 8.73 -8.70
CA ALA A 296 46.33 8.49 -9.19
C ALA A 296 47.46 9.06 -8.27
N ASN A 297 47.38 8.76 -6.97
CA ASN A 297 48.32 9.21 -5.92
C ASN A 297 48.45 10.76 -5.81
N LYS A 298 47.43 11.49 -6.25
CA LYS A 298 47.34 12.95 -6.09
C LYS A 298 46.05 13.31 -5.41
N ALA A 299 46.05 14.38 -4.64
CA ALA A 299 44.89 14.88 -3.94
C ALA A 299 44.10 15.87 -4.79
N TYR A 300 42.77 15.71 -4.83
CA TYR A 300 41.86 16.61 -5.55
C TYR A 300 40.71 16.99 -4.67
N PHE A 301 40.33 18.26 -4.73
CA PHE A 301 39.10 18.74 -4.15
C PHE A 301 37.93 18.41 -5.08
N HIS A 302 36.93 17.71 -4.53
CA HIS A 302 35.68 17.41 -5.24
C HIS A 302 34.53 18.21 -4.64
N PRO A 303 34.00 19.23 -5.33
CA PRO A 303 32.90 20.04 -4.82
C PRO A 303 31.61 19.22 -4.77
N LEU A 304 30.79 19.46 -3.74
CA LEU A 304 29.48 18.86 -3.54
C LEU A 304 28.42 19.98 -3.52
N PRO A 305 27.79 20.30 -4.66
CA PRO A 305 26.94 21.48 -4.81
C PRO A 305 25.75 21.53 -3.83
N ASN A 306 25.27 20.36 -3.39
CA ASN A 306 24.13 20.24 -2.47
C ASN A 306 24.56 20.09 -1.00
N ALA A 307 25.83 20.28 -0.68
CA ALA A 307 26.31 20.20 0.69
C ALA A 307 25.91 21.44 1.49
N ILE A 308 25.41 21.22 2.69
CA ILE A 308 25.12 22.25 3.70
C ILE A 308 26.05 22.01 4.87
N GLU A 309 26.65 23.08 5.37
CA GLU A 309 27.58 23.00 6.49
C GLU A 309 26.93 22.38 7.72
N GLY A 310 27.60 21.41 8.33
CA GLY A 310 27.08 20.69 9.49
C GLY A 310 26.04 19.61 9.19
N GLN A 311 25.71 19.36 7.91
CA GLN A 311 24.77 18.31 7.52
C GLN A 311 25.43 17.22 6.68
N ALA A 312 24.97 15.98 6.86
CA ALA A 312 25.39 14.87 6.02
C ALA A 312 24.88 15.07 4.57
N VAL A 313 25.67 14.69 3.58
CA VAL A 313 25.38 14.93 2.17
C VAL A 313 25.41 13.64 1.34
N SER A 314 24.47 13.51 0.41
CA SER A 314 24.51 12.45 -0.61
C SER A 314 25.54 12.81 -1.68
N THR A 315 26.32 11.82 -2.13
CA THR A 315 27.33 11.99 -3.18
C THR A 315 27.17 10.96 -4.28
N HIS A 316 27.55 11.33 -5.49
CA HIS A 316 27.58 10.44 -6.67
C HIS A 316 28.96 9.80 -6.90
N LEU A 317 29.93 10.02 -5.99
CA LEU A 317 31.24 9.40 -6.07
C LEU A 317 31.13 7.88 -5.97
N ALA A 318 32.00 7.17 -6.65
CA ALA A 318 32.05 5.71 -6.59
C ALA A 318 32.39 5.24 -5.17
N ALA A 319 31.80 4.11 -4.74
CA ALA A 319 31.95 3.57 -3.38
C ALA A 319 33.41 3.29 -2.98
N ASN A 320 34.29 3.01 -3.95
CA ASN A 320 35.73 2.77 -3.77
C ASN A 320 36.58 4.04 -3.81
N THR A 321 35.98 5.23 -3.95
CA THR A 321 36.72 6.50 -3.91
C THR A 321 37.37 6.67 -2.54
N LEU A 322 38.67 6.97 -2.53
CA LEU A 322 39.40 7.23 -1.29
C LEU A 322 39.23 8.69 -0.88
N ILE A 323 38.65 8.89 0.29
CA ILE A 323 38.46 10.19 0.93
C ILE A 323 39.60 10.44 1.89
N ILE A 324 40.22 11.61 1.84
CA ILE A 324 41.32 11.99 2.77
C ILE A 324 40.71 12.36 4.12
N GLU A 325 41.10 11.64 5.14
CA GLU A 325 40.67 11.86 6.52
C GLU A 325 41.60 12.81 7.27
N LYS A 326 42.91 12.39 7.42
CA LYS A 326 43.90 13.21 8.11
C LYS A 326 44.67 14.08 7.10
N ASN A 327 45.11 15.25 7.56
CA ASN A 327 45.88 16.25 6.79
C ASN A 327 45.11 16.89 5.60
N ARG A 328 43.78 16.68 5.47
CA ARG A 328 42.95 17.20 4.36
C ARG A 328 43.02 18.72 4.16
N TYR A 329 43.29 19.49 5.25
CA TYR A 329 43.42 20.95 5.18
C TYR A 329 44.81 21.40 4.74
N ARG A 330 45.82 20.53 4.84
CA ARG A 330 47.22 20.83 4.46
C ARG A 330 47.53 20.48 3.02
N VAL A 331 46.75 19.62 2.40
CA VAL A 331 46.98 19.14 1.03
C VAL A 331 46.50 20.16 0.02
N LYS A 332 47.34 20.45 -0.98
CA LYS A 332 46.98 21.33 -2.12
C LYS A 332 46.35 20.52 -3.26
N GLN A 333 45.65 21.21 -4.14
CA GLN A 333 45.04 20.64 -5.35
C GLN A 333 46.17 20.08 -6.27
N GLY A 334 46.09 18.81 -6.65
CA GLY A 334 47.03 18.15 -7.53
C GLY A 334 48.36 17.71 -6.84
N GLN A 335 48.51 17.94 -5.53
CA GLN A 335 49.71 17.58 -4.77
C GLN A 335 49.85 16.08 -4.72
N ALA A 336 51.09 15.56 -4.87
CA ALA A 336 51.42 14.15 -4.68
C ALA A 336 51.28 13.77 -3.20
N VAL A 337 50.64 12.62 -2.95
CA VAL A 337 50.34 12.14 -1.60
C VAL A 337 50.80 10.69 -1.45
N SER A 338 51.28 10.34 -0.24
CA SER A 338 51.56 8.96 0.15
C SER A 338 50.48 8.52 1.17
N ILE A 339 49.83 7.40 0.88
CA ILE A 339 48.78 6.85 1.76
C ILE A 339 49.51 6.06 2.87
N GLU A 340 49.35 6.53 4.10
CA GLU A 340 49.73 5.74 5.28
C GLU A 340 48.59 4.75 5.58
N ASN A 341 48.86 3.47 5.42
CA ASN A 341 47.94 2.43 5.89
C ASN A 341 47.87 2.53 7.43
N ASN A 342 46.73 2.99 7.95
CA ASN A 342 46.44 2.84 9.36
C ASN A 342 46.22 1.34 9.61
N GLU A 343 47.25 0.57 9.93
CA GLU A 343 47.05 -0.70 10.62
C GLU A 343 46.29 -0.36 11.90
N SER A 344 45.09 -0.90 12.01
CA SER A 344 44.25 -0.83 13.19
C SER A 344 45.02 -1.30 14.42
N VAL A 345 45.37 -0.36 15.30
CA VAL A 345 45.67 -0.70 16.69
C VAL A 345 44.34 -1.16 17.30
N ASN A 346 44.33 -2.44 17.66
CA ASN A 346 43.25 -3.11 18.41
C ASN A 346 42.81 -2.33 19.65
#